data_0f99f657a8569510492beb3610e33142
#
_entry.id   0f99f657a8569510492beb3610e33142
#
_cell.length_a   1.000
_cell.length_b   1.000
_cell.length_c   1.000
_cell.angle_alpha   90.00
_cell.angle_beta   90.00
_cell.angle_gamma   90.00
#
_symmetry.space_group_name_H-M   'P 1'
#
loop_
_entity.id
_entity.type
_entity.pdbx_description
1 polymer ?
#
loop_
_entity_poly.entity_id
_entity_poly.type
_entity_poly.pdbx_seq_one_letter_code
_entity_poly.pdbx_strand_id
1 'polypeptide(L)'
;DPLLGTMDDFKALCQRAHELGLEIALDFALQCSPDHPWVKAHPNWFRHKPDGSIAFAENPPKKYQDIYPIDFNADMPGIEKEVERIMNLWIEAGVTIFRIDNPHTKPVRFWQDVIAAVTKKHPETLFLAEAFTRPGMMRALSYVGFTQSHCYFPWRNTKDELEEYLPVTNGDDGYYQHNTFWPTTPDILTAYVRDNGVAGHCVRAVLAAMGSPSWGIYNGYELIENKQRPGFEEQIDNEKYEVKVRDWSKAKQYGVAEMLTALNKIRRAHPAALSYHNLTVLPTSDPNILAFARHTPY
;
A
#
# COMPACT_ATOMS: atom_id res chain seq x y z
N ASP A 1 17.36 -12.25 -7.49
CA ASP A 1 17.16 -13.39 -8.42
C ASP A 1 17.83 -13.04 -9.76
N PRO A 2 18.76 -13.88 -10.27
CA PRO A 2 19.43 -13.62 -11.56
C PRO A 2 18.47 -13.49 -12.76
N LEU A 3 17.27 -14.05 -12.67
CA LEU A 3 16.25 -13.92 -13.71
C LEU A 3 15.65 -12.51 -13.81
N LEU A 4 15.76 -11.71 -12.75
CA LEU A 4 15.26 -10.33 -12.70
C LEU A 4 16.30 -9.30 -13.16
N GLY A 5 17.56 -9.71 -13.29
CA GLY A 5 18.68 -8.86 -13.66
C GLY A 5 19.69 -8.64 -12.54
N THR A 6 20.54 -7.65 -12.74
CA THR A 6 21.63 -7.25 -11.85
C THR A 6 21.25 -6.01 -11.04
N MET A 7 22.09 -5.64 -10.06
CA MET A 7 21.94 -4.37 -9.35
C MET A 7 22.11 -3.16 -10.27
N ASP A 8 22.93 -3.26 -11.31
CA ASP A 8 23.11 -2.17 -12.28
C ASP A 8 21.86 -2.01 -13.16
N ASP A 9 21.18 -3.11 -13.52
CA ASP A 9 19.88 -3.04 -14.20
C ASP A 9 18.82 -2.38 -13.33
N PHE A 10 18.81 -2.67 -12.02
CA PHE A 10 17.90 -2.02 -11.07
C PHE A 10 18.18 -0.53 -10.92
N LYS A 11 19.45 -0.12 -10.82
CA LYS A 11 19.84 1.30 -10.80
C LYS A 11 19.42 2.02 -12.08
N ALA A 12 19.59 1.38 -13.23
CA ALA A 12 19.15 1.91 -14.52
C ALA A 12 17.62 2.08 -14.57
N LEU A 13 16.86 1.14 -13.99
CA LEU A 13 15.39 1.26 -13.83
C LEU A 13 15.02 2.48 -12.98
N CYS A 14 15.66 2.66 -11.81
CA CYS A 14 15.41 3.81 -10.94
C CYS A 14 15.73 5.13 -11.66
N GLN A 15 16.88 5.21 -12.33
CA GLN A 15 17.26 6.39 -13.10
C GLN A 15 16.23 6.70 -14.20
N ARG A 16 15.81 5.67 -14.94
CA ARG A 16 14.84 5.85 -16.01
C ARG A 16 13.46 6.28 -15.49
N ALA A 17 13.04 5.77 -14.34
CA ALA A 17 11.83 6.23 -13.67
C ALA A 17 11.90 7.73 -13.34
N HIS A 18 12.98 8.17 -12.69
CA HIS A 18 13.20 9.59 -12.35
C HIS A 18 13.18 10.51 -13.57
N GLU A 19 13.83 10.12 -14.69
CA GLU A 19 13.81 10.87 -15.95
C GLU A 19 12.38 11.05 -16.51
N LEU A 20 11.48 10.13 -16.19
CA LEU A 20 10.06 10.19 -16.57
C LEU A 20 9.17 10.88 -15.52
N GLY A 21 9.75 11.39 -14.42
CA GLY A 21 9.03 12.00 -13.32
C GLY A 21 8.29 10.98 -12.45
N LEU A 22 8.80 9.75 -12.39
CA LEU A 22 8.28 8.64 -11.56
C LEU A 22 9.27 8.31 -10.44
N GLU A 23 8.75 7.88 -9.30
CA GLU A 23 9.53 7.36 -8.19
C GLU A 23 9.32 5.84 -8.04
N ILE A 24 10.36 5.14 -7.61
CA ILE A 24 10.26 3.72 -7.29
C ILE A 24 9.91 3.56 -5.81
N ALA A 25 8.76 2.93 -5.54
CA ALA A 25 8.37 2.50 -4.22
C ALA A 25 8.68 1.00 -4.07
N LEU A 26 9.72 0.69 -3.30
CA LEU A 26 10.13 -0.69 -3.06
C LEU A 26 9.32 -1.31 -1.92
N ASP A 27 8.80 -2.51 -2.14
CA ASP A 27 8.13 -3.27 -1.09
C ASP A 27 9.15 -3.81 -0.07
N PHE A 28 8.84 -3.63 1.22
CA PHE A 28 9.69 -4.07 2.31
C PHE A 28 8.88 -4.89 3.31
N ALA A 29 9.00 -6.22 3.20
CA ALA A 29 8.37 -7.17 4.09
C ALA A 29 9.38 -7.62 5.14
N LEU A 30 9.18 -7.23 6.40
CA LEU A 30 10.06 -7.60 7.50
C LEU A 30 9.61 -8.92 8.13
N GLN A 31 9.87 -9.99 7.41
CA GLN A 31 9.64 -11.38 7.76
C GLN A 31 10.54 -12.27 6.90
N CYS A 32 10.80 -13.50 7.30
CA CYS A 32 11.77 -14.36 6.65
C CYS A 32 11.11 -15.63 6.10
N SER A 33 11.56 -16.08 4.93
CA SER A 33 11.35 -17.45 4.47
C SER A 33 12.21 -18.42 5.29
N PRO A 34 11.88 -19.72 5.34
CA PRO A 34 12.68 -20.71 6.08
C PRO A 34 14.13 -20.82 5.64
N ASP A 35 14.44 -20.47 4.40
CA ASP A 35 15.79 -20.47 3.82
C ASP A 35 16.50 -19.12 3.88
N HIS A 36 15.87 -18.09 4.48
CA HIS A 36 16.44 -16.76 4.59
C HIS A 36 17.79 -16.80 5.34
N PRO A 37 18.82 -16.06 4.88
CA PRO A 37 20.16 -16.07 5.52
C PRO A 37 20.15 -15.77 7.02
N TRP A 38 19.24 -14.93 7.50
CA TRP A 38 19.14 -14.61 8.92
C TRP A 38 18.75 -15.80 9.81
N VAL A 39 18.03 -16.80 9.27
CA VAL A 39 17.67 -18.01 10.02
C VAL A 39 18.94 -18.74 10.51
N LYS A 40 20.02 -18.70 9.72
CA LYS A 40 21.32 -19.29 10.07
C LYS A 40 22.23 -18.31 10.79
N ALA A 41 22.26 -17.05 10.36
CA ALA A 41 23.17 -16.04 10.89
C ALA A 41 22.72 -15.50 12.26
N HIS A 42 21.43 -15.42 12.49
CA HIS A 42 20.81 -14.84 13.69
C HIS A 42 19.67 -15.71 14.20
N PRO A 43 19.92 -16.98 14.59
CA PRO A 43 18.86 -17.90 15.03
C PRO A 43 18.09 -17.38 16.26
N ASN A 44 18.72 -16.55 17.08
CA ASN A 44 18.11 -15.88 18.22
C ASN A 44 17.06 -14.82 17.84
N TRP A 45 17.00 -14.36 16.59
CA TRP A 45 15.98 -13.41 16.12
C TRP A 45 14.62 -14.07 15.88
N PHE A 46 14.52 -15.39 16.06
CA PHE A 46 13.29 -16.15 15.84
C PHE A 46 12.85 -16.88 17.10
N ARG A 47 11.53 -16.95 17.31
CA ARG A 47 10.99 -17.76 18.40
C ARG A 47 11.05 -19.23 18.06
N HIS A 48 11.51 -20.03 19.04
CA HIS A 48 11.56 -21.48 18.92
C HIS A 48 10.42 -22.11 19.70
N LYS A 49 9.85 -23.16 19.14
CA LYS A 49 8.90 -24.03 19.83
C LYS A 49 9.64 -24.97 20.79
N PRO A 50 8.92 -25.64 21.73
CA PRO A 50 9.56 -26.59 22.65
C PRO A 50 10.31 -27.75 21.97
N ASP A 51 9.92 -28.10 20.72
CA ASP A 51 10.58 -29.11 19.91
C ASP A 51 11.84 -28.59 19.16
N GLY A 52 12.20 -27.35 19.39
CA GLY A 52 13.35 -26.70 18.76
C GLY A 52 13.10 -26.11 17.36
N SER A 53 11.94 -26.35 16.76
CA SER A 53 11.57 -25.76 15.48
C SER A 53 11.24 -24.26 15.61
N ILE A 54 11.48 -23.50 14.56
CA ILE A 54 11.11 -22.08 14.53
C ILE A 54 9.59 -21.93 14.42
N ALA A 55 9.03 -21.00 15.17
CA ALA A 55 7.60 -20.68 15.10
C ALA A 55 7.32 -19.94 13.78
N PHE A 56 6.31 -20.40 13.04
CA PHE A 56 5.83 -19.74 11.83
C PHE A 56 4.68 -18.76 12.15
N ALA A 57 4.36 -17.89 11.18
CA ALA A 57 3.28 -16.93 11.32
C ALA A 57 1.92 -17.62 11.35
N GLU A 58 1.05 -17.19 12.27
CA GLU A 58 -0.32 -17.66 12.40
C GLU A 58 -1.29 -16.48 12.53
N ASN A 59 -2.40 -16.57 11.79
CA ASN A 59 -3.57 -15.71 11.95
C ASN A 59 -4.80 -16.62 11.85
N PRO A 60 -5.23 -17.23 12.97
CA PRO A 60 -6.25 -18.28 12.96
C PRO A 60 -7.50 -17.91 12.18
N PRO A 61 -8.02 -18.82 11.33
CA PRO A 61 -7.56 -20.22 11.14
C PRO A 61 -6.35 -20.41 10.20
N LYS A 62 -5.81 -19.32 9.62
CA LYS A 62 -4.69 -19.35 8.66
C LYS A 62 -3.36 -19.64 9.37
N LYS A 63 -2.53 -20.48 8.73
CA LYS A 63 -1.16 -20.80 9.13
C LYS A 63 -0.24 -20.58 7.92
N TYR A 64 0.83 -19.82 8.13
CA TYR A 64 1.80 -19.48 7.09
C TYR A 64 3.14 -20.14 7.43
N GLN A 65 3.27 -21.42 7.08
CA GLN A 65 4.45 -22.22 7.42
C GLN A 65 5.73 -21.79 6.69
N ASP A 66 5.58 -21.02 5.65
CA ASP A 66 6.62 -20.41 4.83
C ASP A 66 7.08 -19.02 5.35
N ILE A 67 6.50 -18.55 6.45
CA ILE A 67 6.82 -17.24 7.04
C ILE A 67 7.31 -17.40 8.48
N TYR A 68 8.55 -17.00 8.73
CA TYR A 68 9.15 -16.92 10.07
C TYR A 68 9.16 -15.47 10.56
N PRO A 69 8.28 -15.10 11.53
CA PRO A 69 8.27 -13.77 12.12
C PRO A 69 9.53 -13.51 12.94
N ILE A 70 10.02 -12.28 12.86
CA ILE A 70 11.15 -11.82 13.68
C ILE A 70 10.66 -11.53 15.10
N ASP A 71 11.42 -11.96 16.11
CA ASP A 71 11.23 -11.61 17.51
C ASP A 71 12.03 -10.35 17.88
N PHE A 72 11.39 -9.21 17.80
CA PHE A 72 12.00 -7.92 18.11
C PHE A 72 12.48 -7.80 19.56
N ASN A 73 11.98 -8.63 20.48
CA ASN A 73 12.43 -8.59 21.89
C ASN A 73 13.78 -9.25 22.09
N ALA A 74 14.22 -10.07 21.15
CA ALA A 74 15.49 -10.80 21.28
C ALA A 74 16.70 -9.88 21.07
N ASP A 75 16.65 -9.00 20.07
CA ASP A 75 17.77 -8.10 19.72
C ASP A 75 17.26 -6.89 18.91
N MET A 76 16.45 -6.03 19.54
CA MET A 76 15.90 -4.84 18.87
C MET A 76 17.02 -3.99 18.21
N PRO A 77 18.10 -3.61 18.90
CA PRO A 77 19.15 -2.77 18.29
C PRO A 77 19.87 -3.42 17.11
N GLY A 78 20.10 -4.73 17.15
CA GLY A 78 20.72 -5.46 16.03
C GLY A 78 19.82 -5.49 14.81
N ILE A 79 18.50 -5.73 15.01
CA ILE A 79 17.51 -5.75 13.94
C ILE A 79 17.36 -4.34 13.33
N GLU A 80 17.27 -3.29 14.15
CA GLU A 80 17.20 -1.89 13.69
C GLU A 80 18.39 -1.53 12.80
N LYS A 81 19.61 -1.85 13.25
CA LYS A 81 20.85 -1.58 12.51
C LYS A 81 20.88 -2.31 11.16
N GLU A 82 20.44 -3.56 11.13
CA GLU A 82 20.43 -4.34 9.89
C GLU A 82 19.35 -3.85 8.91
N VAL A 83 18.18 -3.49 9.41
CA VAL A 83 17.13 -2.92 8.58
C VAL A 83 17.54 -1.54 8.03
N GLU A 84 18.15 -0.69 8.84
CA GLU A 84 18.74 0.58 8.38
C GLU A 84 19.79 0.35 7.28
N ARG A 85 20.69 -0.64 7.45
CA ARG A 85 21.69 -1.00 6.45
C ARG A 85 21.06 -1.41 5.13
N ILE A 86 20.01 -2.23 5.17
CA ILE A 86 19.30 -2.70 3.96
C ILE A 86 18.59 -1.53 3.27
N MET A 87 17.91 -0.68 4.02
CA MET A 87 17.25 0.50 3.45
C MET A 87 18.24 1.46 2.78
N ASN A 88 19.38 1.74 3.44
CA ASN A 88 20.45 2.55 2.85
C ASN A 88 20.99 1.94 1.55
N LEU A 89 21.16 0.62 1.48
CA LEU A 89 21.60 -0.07 0.25
C LEU A 89 20.66 0.22 -0.93
N TRP A 90 19.34 0.17 -0.69
CA TRP A 90 18.35 0.43 -1.73
C TRP A 90 18.22 1.92 -2.07
N ILE A 91 18.40 2.80 -1.09
CA ILE A 91 18.45 4.26 -1.31
C ILE A 91 19.65 4.61 -2.21
N GLU A 92 20.83 4.04 -1.94
CA GLU A 92 22.00 4.20 -2.79
C GLU A 92 21.82 3.63 -4.21
N ALA A 93 20.88 2.69 -4.37
CA ALA A 93 20.48 2.17 -5.68
C ALA A 93 19.43 3.03 -6.39
N GLY A 94 18.90 4.09 -5.75
CA GLY A 94 17.96 5.04 -6.33
C GLY A 94 16.51 4.91 -5.83
N VAL A 95 16.25 4.11 -4.79
CA VAL A 95 14.92 4.02 -4.16
C VAL A 95 14.70 5.24 -3.26
N THR A 96 13.56 5.88 -3.40
CA THR A 96 13.16 7.04 -2.57
C THR A 96 11.96 6.75 -1.69
N ILE A 97 11.26 5.63 -1.94
CA ILE A 97 10.02 5.28 -1.23
C ILE A 97 10.06 3.81 -0.81
N PHE A 98 9.68 3.53 0.43
CA PHE A 98 9.45 2.17 0.91
C PHE A 98 7.97 1.95 1.23
N ARG A 99 7.37 0.94 0.61
CA ARG A 99 6.07 0.41 1.04
C ARG A 99 6.32 -0.69 2.05
N ILE A 100 5.89 -0.49 3.28
CA ILE A 100 6.12 -1.41 4.38
C ILE A 100 4.93 -2.34 4.55
N ASP A 101 5.20 -3.63 4.41
CA ASP A 101 4.22 -4.71 4.58
C ASP A 101 3.85 -4.88 6.05
N ASN A 102 2.54 -4.78 6.36
CA ASN A 102 1.98 -5.01 7.68
C ASN A 102 2.79 -4.39 8.85
N PRO A 103 3.11 -3.07 8.84
CA PRO A 103 3.95 -2.46 9.90
C PRO A 103 3.31 -2.54 11.28
N HIS A 104 1.97 -2.60 11.37
CA HIS A 104 1.22 -2.70 12.62
C HIS A 104 1.42 -4.02 13.37
N THR A 105 2.02 -5.03 12.74
CA THR A 105 2.38 -6.31 13.36
C THR A 105 3.76 -6.28 14.03
N LYS A 106 4.48 -5.19 13.92
CA LYS A 106 5.80 -4.96 14.49
C LYS A 106 5.71 -3.85 15.56
N PRO A 107 6.67 -3.76 16.50
CA PRO A 107 6.62 -2.71 17.52
C PRO A 107 6.68 -1.30 16.92
N VAL A 108 5.79 -0.41 17.35
CA VAL A 108 5.78 1.00 16.89
C VAL A 108 7.11 1.69 17.18
N ARG A 109 7.74 1.38 18.34
CA ARG A 109 9.05 1.90 18.72
C ARG A 109 10.14 1.56 17.72
N PHE A 110 10.15 0.32 17.22
CA PHE A 110 11.07 -0.11 16.16
C PHE A 110 10.97 0.80 14.92
N TRP A 111 9.75 1.06 14.44
CA TRP A 111 9.56 1.95 13.29
C TRP A 111 9.97 3.39 13.57
N GLN A 112 9.70 3.89 14.78
CA GLN A 112 10.15 5.21 15.20
C GLN A 112 11.66 5.36 15.06
N ASP A 113 12.41 4.40 15.58
CA ASP A 113 13.86 4.46 15.62
C ASP A 113 14.46 4.26 14.22
N VAL A 114 13.97 3.30 13.43
CA VAL A 114 14.43 3.05 12.05
C VAL A 114 14.11 4.23 11.12
N ILE A 115 12.86 4.72 11.12
CA ILE A 115 12.46 5.83 10.25
C ILE A 115 13.27 7.08 10.60
N ALA A 116 13.45 7.40 11.89
CA ALA A 116 14.26 8.52 12.33
C ALA A 116 15.73 8.39 11.90
N ALA A 117 16.30 7.20 11.97
CA ALA A 117 17.69 6.95 11.54
C ALA A 117 17.85 7.12 10.01
N VAL A 118 16.92 6.60 9.23
CA VAL A 118 16.95 6.71 7.77
C VAL A 118 16.71 8.17 7.33
N THR A 119 15.65 8.82 7.82
CA THR A 119 15.29 10.19 7.41
C THR A 119 16.27 11.24 7.89
N LYS A 120 17.04 10.97 8.93
CA LYS A 120 18.16 11.83 9.35
C LYS A 120 19.25 11.93 8.27
N LYS A 121 19.46 10.85 7.49
CA LYS A 121 20.47 10.79 6.42
C LYS A 121 19.85 11.13 5.06
N HIS A 122 18.60 10.70 4.85
CA HIS A 122 17.85 10.77 3.61
C HIS A 122 16.47 11.40 3.88
N PRO A 123 16.38 12.71 4.12
CA PRO A 123 15.13 13.39 4.49
C PRO A 123 14.04 13.33 3.43
N GLU A 124 14.40 13.05 2.18
CA GLU A 124 13.49 12.85 1.05
C GLU A 124 12.78 11.49 1.04
N THR A 125 13.25 10.52 1.85
CA THR A 125 12.69 9.16 1.85
C THR A 125 11.29 9.14 2.45
N LEU A 126 10.36 8.52 1.73
CA LEU A 126 8.97 8.34 2.17
C LEU A 126 8.70 6.90 2.60
N PHE A 127 7.82 6.76 3.59
CA PHE A 127 7.39 5.46 4.12
C PHE A 127 5.87 5.33 3.97
N LEU A 128 5.43 4.31 3.21
CA LEU A 128 4.03 4.00 2.98
C LEU A 128 3.66 2.77 3.82
N ALA A 129 2.65 2.90 4.66
CA ALA A 129 2.19 1.78 5.48
C ALA A 129 1.10 0.97 4.75
N GLU A 130 1.28 -0.33 4.63
CA GLU A 130 0.16 -1.21 4.40
C GLU A 130 -0.42 -1.62 5.76
N ALA A 131 -1.35 -0.82 6.27
CA ALA A 131 -1.87 -1.02 7.62
C ALA A 131 -3.40 -1.10 7.63
N PHE A 132 -3.91 -2.33 7.81
CA PHE A 132 -5.33 -2.59 8.04
C PHE A 132 -5.51 -2.97 9.50
N THR A 133 -5.68 -1.97 10.36
CA THR A 133 -5.71 -2.12 11.80
C THR A 133 -6.64 -1.09 12.45
N ARG A 134 -6.69 -1.07 13.79
CA ARG A 134 -7.52 -0.12 14.53
C ARG A 134 -7.05 1.33 14.31
N PRO A 135 -7.96 2.31 14.30
CA PRO A 135 -7.61 3.73 14.05
C PRO A 135 -6.47 4.24 14.92
N GLY A 136 -6.44 3.89 16.22
CA GLY A 136 -5.37 4.30 17.12
C GLY A 136 -3.98 3.79 16.71
N MET A 137 -3.88 2.57 16.15
CA MET A 137 -2.61 2.04 15.65
C MET A 137 -2.22 2.72 14.32
N MET A 138 -3.18 2.97 13.42
CA MET A 138 -2.92 3.71 12.18
C MET A 138 -2.36 5.12 12.49
N ARG A 139 -2.97 5.82 13.45
CA ARG A 139 -2.47 7.11 13.93
C ARG A 139 -1.07 7.01 14.53
N ALA A 140 -0.81 5.98 15.36
CA ALA A 140 0.51 5.78 15.96
C ALA A 140 1.60 5.58 14.89
N LEU A 141 1.32 4.82 13.83
CA LEU A 141 2.25 4.66 12.70
C LEU A 141 2.51 6.00 12.00
N SER A 142 1.49 6.82 11.77
CA SER A 142 1.67 8.15 11.17
C SER A 142 2.54 9.06 12.04
N TYR A 143 2.34 9.05 13.37
CA TYR A 143 3.15 9.83 14.31
C TYR A 143 4.63 9.43 14.34
N VAL A 144 4.96 8.19 14.05
CA VAL A 144 6.36 7.74 14.03
C VAL A 144 7.03 7.87 12.66
N GLY A 145 6.34 8.45 11.67
CA GLY A 145 6.95 8.90 10.42
C GLY A 145 6.48 8.20 9.15
N PHE A 146 5.44 7.36 9.21
CA PHE A 146 4.79 6.90 7.99
C PHE A 146 4.07 8.06 7.33
N THR A 147 4.47 8.39 6.09
CA THR A 147 3.96 9.54 5.34
C THR A 147 2.59 9.29 4.72
N GLN A 148 2.29 8.05 4.37
CA GLN A 148 1.00 7.62 3.81
C GLN A 148 0.63 6.23 4.34
N SER A 149 -0.66 5.90 4.28
CA SER A 149 -1.16 4.59 4.66
C SER A 149 -2.22 4.09 3.68
N HIS A 150 -2.21 2.78 3.40
CA HIS A 150 -3.41 2.11 2.93
C HIS A 150 -4.52 2.26 3.96
N CYS A 151 -5.78 2.13 3.55
CA CYS A 151 -6.92 2.36 4.41
C CYS A 151 -8.11 1.49 4.02
N TYR A 152 -9.20 1.56 4.80
CA TYR A 152 -10.38 0.74 4.59
C TYR A 152 -11.31 1.20 3.45
N PHE A 153 -10.87 2.10 2.58
CA PHE A 153 -11.65 2.56 1.42
C PHE A 153 -12.22 1.41 0.56
N PRO A 154 -11.49 0.31 0.25
CA PRO A 154 -12.04 -0.76 -0.60
C PRO A 154 -13.36 -1.35 -0.08
N TRP A 155 -13.56 -1.35 1.23
CA TRP A 155 -14.76 -1.91 1.88
C TRP A 155 -15.86 -0.87 2.20
N ARG A 156 -15.66 0.41 1.87
CA ARG A 156 -16.68 1.46 1.99
C ARG A 156 -17.43 1.56 0.66
N ASN A 157 -18.56 0.87 0.51
CA ASN A 157 -19.22 0.68 -0.77
C ASN A 157 -20.63 1.26 -0.86
N THR A 158 -21.26 1.59 0.28
CA THR A 158 -22.55 2.25 0.33
C THR A 158 -22.40 3.76 0.46
N LYS A 159 -23.47 4.49 0.13
CA LYS A 159 -23.52 5.96 0.30
C LYS A 159 -23.25 6.35 1.77
N ASP A 160 -23.96 5.74 2.71
CA ASP A 160 -23.85 6.07 4.13
C ASP A 160 -22.43 5.85 4.65
N GLU A 161 -21.79 4.73 4.29
CA GLU A 161 -20.39 4.45 4.64
C GLU A 161 -19.42 5.50 4.08
N LEU A 162 -19.65 5.96 2.84
CA LEU A 162 -18.78 6.95 2.20
C LEU A 162 -19.05 8.37 2.73
N GLU A 163 -20.30 8.73 3.04
CA GLU A 163 -20.64 10.00 3.68
C GLU A 163 -20.01 10.15 5.08
N GLU A 164 -19.84 9.05 5.81
CA GLU A 164 -19.13 9.02 7.07
C GLU A 164 -17.61 9.02 6.86
N TYR A 165 -17.09 8.22 5.92
CA TYR A 165 -15.67 7.96 5.78
C TYR A 165 -14.88 9.11 5.13
N LEU A 166 -15.45 9.75 4.10
CA LEU A 166 -14.77 10.82 3.36
C LEU A 166 -14.45 12.05 4.24
N PRO A 167 -15.39 12.55 5.08
CA PRO A 167 -15.08 13.67 5.98
C PRO A 167 -14.00 13.34 7.01
N VAL A 168 -13.99 12.12 7.55
CA VAL A 168 -12.97 11.70 8.54
C VAL A 168 -11.60 11.65 7.91
N THR A 169 -11.46 10.99 6.76
CA THR A 169 -10.16 10.80 6.10
C THR A 169 -9.60 12.08 5.48
N ASN A 170 -10.43 13.04 5.12
CA ASN A 170 -10.01 14.33 4.57
C ASN A 170 -9.99 15.46 5.61
N GLY A 171 -10.66 15.28 6.74
CA GLY A 171 -10.71 16.22 7.85
C GLY A 171 -9.66 15.91 8.92
N ASP A 172 -10.08 15.44 10.08
CA ASP A 172 -9.21 15.24 11.24
C ASP A 172 -8.01 14.33 10.99
N ASP A 173 -8.21 13.20 10.30
CA ASP A 173 -7.12 12.30 9.95
C ASP A 173 -6.12 12.94 8.98
N GLY A 174 -6.55 13.82 8.08
CA GLY A 174 -5.73 14.49 7.10
C GLY A 174 -4.61 15.38 7.66
N TYR A 175 -4.62 15.70 8.97
CA TYR A 175 -3.54 16.45 9.61
C TYR A 175 -2.26 15.63 9.86
N TYR A 176 -2.38 14.31 9.93
CA TYR A 176 -1.26 13.45 10.28
C TYR A 176 -1.25 12.11 9.52
N GLN A 177 -2.40 11.63 9.03
CA GLN A 177 -2.52 10.36 8.32
C GLN A 177 -2.99 10.62 6.89
N HIS A 178 -2.10 10.43 5.92
CA HIS A 178 -2.43 10.60 4.52
C HIS A 178 -2.88 9.27 3.93
N ASN A 179 -4.19 9.09 3.83
CA ASN A 179 -4.79 7.85 3.34
C ASN A 179 -4.70 7.75 1.81
N THR A 180 -4.13 6.66 1.30
CA THR A 180 -4.13 6.34 -0.13
C THR A 180 -5.34 5.46 -0.46
N PHE A 181 -6.19 5.92 -1.37
CA PHE A 181 -7.37 5.16 -1.79
C PHE A 181 -7.04 4.22 -2.94
N TRP A 182 -7.14 2.93 -2.68
CA TRP A 182 -6.96 1.87 -3.66
C TRP A 182 -8.31 1.22 -3.96
N PRO A 183 -8.82 1.25 -5.22
CA PRO A 183 -10.02 0.48 -5.59
C PRO A 183 -9.82 -1.03 -5.44
N THR A 184 -8.65 -1.52 -5.83
CA THR A 184 -8.22 -2.91 -5.66
C THR A 184 -6.71 -2.96 -5.39
N THR A 185 -6.25 -4.06 -4.80
CA THR A 185 -4.83 -4.44 -4.66
C THR A 185 -4.67 -5.91 -5.05
N PRO A 186 -3.46 -6.47 -5.12
CA PRO A 186 -3.30 -7.92 -5.30
C PRO A 186 -4.07 -8.74 -4.27
N ASP A 187 -4.12 -8.25 -3.02
CA ASP A 187 -4.73 -8.93 -1.87
C ASP A 187 -6.19 -8.52 -1.61
N ILE A 188 -6.71 -7.53 -2.32
CA ILE A 188 -8.04 -6.97 -2.07
C ILE A 188 -8.81 -6.83 -3.37
N LEU A 189 -9.79 -7.70 -3.55
CA LEU A 189 -10.81 -7.62 -4.58
C LEU A 189 -12.18 -7.81 -3.93
N THR A 190 -12.82 -6.71 -3.56
CA THR A 190 -14.11 -6.75 -2.87
C THR A 190 -15.23 -7.21 -3.80
N ALA A 191 -16.31 -7.74 -3.23
CA ALA A 191 -17.48 -8.17 -3.98
C ALA A 191 -18.07 -7.06 -4.87
N TYR A 192 -18.01 -5.80 -4.39
CA TYR A 192 -18.51 -4.67 -5.18
C TYR A 192 -17.80 -4.54 -6.54
N VAL A 193 -16.48 -4.58 -6.57
CA VAL A 193 -15.69 -4.48 -7.83
C VAL A 193 -15.83 -5.76 -8.65
N ARG A 194 -15.71 -6.92 -7.99
CA ARG A 194 -15.81 -8.23 -8.64
C ARG A 194 -17.12 -8.41 -9.42
N ASP A 195 -18.24 -8.08 -8.78
CA ASP A 195 -19.57 -8.44 -9.31
C ASP A 195 -20.16 -7.37 -10.27
N ASN A 196 -19.67 -6.13 -10.19
CA ASN A 196 -20.18 -5.02 -11.01
C ASN A 196 -19.33 -4.71 -12.26
N GLY A 197 -18.30 -5.50 -12.55
CA GLY A 197 -17.52 -5.41 -13.78
C GLY A 197 -17.05 -3.99 -14.11
N VAL A 198 -17.27 -3.52 -15.33
CA VAL A 198 -16.86 -2.18 -15.80
C VAL A 198 -17.43 -1.06 -14.94
N ALA A 199 -18.72 -1.12 -14.60
CA ALA A 199 -19.38 -0.08 -13.81
C ALA A 199 -18.76 0.03 -12.40
N GLY A 200 -18.51 -1.11 -11.74
CA GLY A 200 -17.85 -1.14 -10.44
C GLY A 200 -16.45 -0.55 -10.48
N HIS A 201 -15.66 -0.90 -11.50
CA HIS A 201 -14.32 -0.34 -11.70
C HIS A 201 -14.38 1.18 -11.92
N CYS A 202 -15.30 1.66 -12.79
CA CYS A 202 -15.44 3.09 -13.04
C CYS A 202 -15.82 3.88 -11.79
N VAL A 203 -16.85 3.46 -11.06
CA VAL A 203 -17.31 4.14 -9.85
C VAL A 203 -16.20 4.19 -8.79
N ARG A 204 -15.53 3.05 -8.54
CA ARG A 204 -14.50 2.98 -7.52
C ARG A 204 -13.26 3.81 -7.88
N ALA A 205 -12.87 3.85 -9.16
CA ALA A 205 -11.77 4.72 -9.61
C ALA A 205 -12.10 6.20 -9.44
N VAL A 206 -13.31 6.64 -9.79
CA VAL A 206 -13.75 8.04 -9.58
C VAL A 206 -13.74 8.40 -8.10
N LEU A 207 -14.30 7.54 -7.25
CA LEU A 207 -14.33 7.75 -5.80
C LEU A 207 -12.93 7.79 -5.20
N ALA A 208 -12.02 6.92 -5.64
CA ALA A 208 -10.63 6.94 -5.17
C ALA A 208 -9.90 8.20 -5.60
N ALA A 209 -9.96 8.52 -6.90
CA ALA A 209 -9.24 9.65 -7.49
C ALA A 209 -9.73 11.02 -6.99
N MET A 210 -11.01 11.16 -6.72
CA MET A 210 -11.63 12.43 -6.28
C MET A 210 -11.81 12.48 -4.76
N GLY A 211 -11.95 11.34 -4.10
CA GLY A 211 -12.18 11.24 -2.65
C GLY A 211 -10.93 11.38 -1.79
N SER A 212 -9.72 11.22 -2.36
CA SER A 212 -8.46 11.41 -1.63
C SER A 212 -7.42 12.15 -2.45
N PRO A 213 -6.56 12.96 -1.81
CA PRO A 213 -5.36 13.52 -2.44
C PRO A 213 -4.37 12.45 -2.92
N SER A 214 -4.34 11.29 -2.31
CA SER A 214 -3.51 10.15 -2.71
C SER A 214 -4.37 8.96 -3.13
N TRP A 215 -4.08 8.38 -4.28
CA TRP A 215 -4.78 7.20 -4.77
C TRP A 215 -3.84 6.30 -5.58
N GLY A 216 -4.22 5.04 -5.72
CA GLY A 216 -3.45 4.07 -6.46
C GLY A 216 -4.33 3.16 -7.32
N ILE A 217 -3.74 2.62 -8.38
CA ILE A 217 -4.35 1.64 -9.27
C ILE A 217 -3.46 0.42 -9.34
N TYR A 218 -4.04 -0.75 -9.07
CA TYR A 218 -3.34 -2.02 -9.26
C TYR A 218 -3.24 -2.33 -10.76
N ASN A 219 -2.08 -2.78 -11.17
CA ASN A 219 -1.77 -3.14 -12.55
C ASN A 219 -2.77 -4.19 -13.08
N GLY A 220 -3.39 -3.93 -14.24
CA GLY A 220 -4.46 -4.77 -14.80
C GLY A 220 -5.89 -4.28 -14.52
N TYR A 221 -6.04 -3.21 -13.77
CA TYR A 221 -7.36 -2.61 -13.50
C TYR A 221 -8.09 -2.19 -14.80
N GLU A 222 -7.36 -1.70 -15.77
CA GLU A 222 -7.84 -1.32 -17.10
C GLU A 222 -8.42 -2.49 -17.91
N LEU A 223 -7.99 -3.71 -17.57
CA LEU A 223 -8.42 -4.95 -18.21
C LEU A 223 -9.62 -5.60 -17.52
N ILE A 224 -10.16 -4.94 -16.46
CA ILE A 224 -11.26 -5.49 -15.65
C ILE A 224 -10.88 -6.85 -15.06
N GLU A 225 -9.68 -6.94 -14.49
CA GLU A 225 -9.27 -8.14 -13.77
C GLU A 225 -10.09 -8.25 -12.48
N ASN A 226 -11.13 -9.09 -12.52
CA ASN A 226 -12.12 -9.24 -11.45
C ASN A 226 -12.33 -10.71 -11.02
N LYS A 227 -11.34 -11.56 -11.29
CA LYS A 227 -11.39 -12.95 -10.83
C LYS A 227 -10.78 -13.08 -9.44
N GLN A 228 -11.61 -13.52 -8.51
CA GLN A 228 -11.23 -13.71 -7.13
C GLN A 228 -10.72 -15.13 -6.88
N ARG A 229 -9.73 -15.26 -6.01
CA ARG A 229 -9.30 -16.55 -5.49
C ARG A 229 -10.43 -17.20 -4.70
N PRO A 230 -10.78 -18.48 -4.94
CA PRO A 230 -11.88 -19.13 -4.24
C PRO A 230 -11.73 -19.07 -2.71
N GLY A 231 -12.73 -18.51 -2.03
CA GLY A 231 -12.75 -18.38 -0.56
C GLY A 231 -11.94 -17.22 0.02
N PHE A 232 -11.37 -16.33 -0.82
CA PHE A 232 -10.57 -15.18 -0.39
C PHE A 232 -10.96 -13.93 -1.17
N GLU A 233 -10.79 -12.75 -0.57
CA GLU A 233 -10.92 -11.46 -1.27
C GLU A 233 -9.63 -11.04 -2.00
N GLU A 234 -8.86 -12.00 -2.47
CA GLU A 234 -7.61 -11.80 -3.20
C GLU A 234 -7.82 -11.99 -4.71
N GLN A 235 -7.03 -11.34 -5.54
CA GLN A 235 -6.96 -11.63 -6.97
C GLN A 235 -6.52 -13.09 -7.18
N ILE A 236 -7.03 -13.76 -8.21
CA ILE A 236 -6.67 -15.16 -8.47
C ILE A 236 -5.19 -15.31 -8.83
N ASP A 237 -4.66 -14.35 -9.60
CA ASP A 237 -3.26 -14.25 -9.98
C ASP A 237 -2.69 -13.00 -9.30
N ASN A 238 -2.34 -13.11 -8.03
CA ASN A 238 -1.94 -11.96 -7.21
C ASN A 238 -0.46 -11.58 -7.31
N GLU A 239 0.28 -12.19 -8.22
CA GLU A 239 1.69 -11.91 -8.54
C GLU A 239 2.67 -12.04 -7.35
N LYS A 240 2.31 -12.81 -6.32
CA LYS A 240 3.20 -13.01 -5.15
C LYS A 240 4.45 -13.81 -5.50
N TYR A 241 4.33 -14.78 -6.40
CA TYR A 241 5.40 -15.73 -6.72
C TYR A 241 5.59 -15.96 -8.21
N GLU A 242 4.86 -15.24 -9.05
CA GLU A 242 4.86 -15.40 -10.51
C GLU A 242 4.72 -14.05 -11.20
N VAL A 243 5.23 -13.97 -12.42
CA VAL A 243 5.04 -12.82 -13.30
C VAL A 243 3.80 -13.07 -14.15
N LYS A 244 2.79 -12.21 -14.03
CA LYS A 244 1.60 -12.27 -14.86
C LYS A 244 1.80 -11.49 -16.16
N VAL A 245 1.75 -12.19 -17.28
CA VAL A 245 1.77 -11.57 -18.62
C VAL A 245 0.36 -11.15 -19.00
N ARG A 246 0.15 -9.86 -19.24
CA ARG A 246 -1.14 -9.27 -19.61
C ARG A 246 -1.19 -8.90 -21.10
N ASP A 247 -2.35 -9.10 -21.72
CA ASP A 247 -2.62 -8.65 -23.08
C ASP A 247 -3.11 -7.20 -23.08
N TRP A 248 -2.16 -6.27 -23.09
CA TRP A 248 -2.42 -4.83 -23.08
C TRP A 248 -3.11 -4.30 -24.33
N SER A 249 -3.18 -5.09 -25.42
CA SER A 249 -3.95 -4.70 -26.60
C SER A 249 -5.44 -4.51 -26.29
N LYS A 250 -5.93 -5.12 -25.21
CA LYS A 250 -7.31 -5.03 -24.70
C LYS A 250 -7.56 -3.84 -23.76
N ALA A 251 -6.55 -3.08 -23.36
CA ALA A 251 -6.69 -2.02 -22.37
C ALA A 251 -7.74 -0.95 -22.73
N LYS A 252 -7.96 -0.71 -24.02
CA LYS A 252 -8.99 0.24 -24.50
C LYS A 252 -10.39 -0.36 -24.65
N GLN A 253 -10.54 -1.66 -24.50
CA GLN A 253 -11.80 -2.37 -24.78
C GLN A 253 -12.97 -1.89 -23.91
N TYR A 254 -12.70 -1.50 -22.67
CA TYR A 254 -13.72 -1.14 -21.68
C TYR A 254 -13.81 0.35 -21.40
N GLY A 255 -12.97 1.19 -22.01
CA GLY A 255 -12.93 2.64 -21.79
C GLY A 255 -12.36 3.06 -20.41
N VAL A 256 -11.89 2.10 -19.59
CA VAL A 256 -11.36 2.39 -18.25
C VAL A 256 -10.02 3.10 -18.33
N ALA A 257 -9.15 2.74 -19.26
CA ALA A 257 -7.85 3.41 -19.45
C ALA A 257 -8.02 4.89 -19.83
N GLU A 258 -9.00 5.20 -20.69
CA GLU A 258 -9.35 6.57 -21.06
C GLU A 258 -9.90 7.35 -19.87
N MET A 259 -10.74 6.71 -19.05
CA MET A 259 -11.31 7.31 -17.84
C MET A 259 -10.20 7.60 -16.81
N LEU A 260 -9.30 6.66 -16.54
CA LEU A 260 -8.15 6.88 -15.64
C LEU A 260 -7.27 8.03 -16.12
N THR A 261 -7.06 8.11 -17.44
CA THR A 261 -6.34 9.23 -18.07
C THR A 261 -7.05 10.57 -17.83
N ALA A 262 -8.39 10.61 -17.99
CA ALA A 262 -9.19 11.80 -17.72
C ALA A 262 -9.14 12.21 -16.25
N LEU A 263 -9.28 11.27 -15.31
CA LEU A 263 -9.17 11.51 -13.88
C LEU A 263 -7.80 12.11 -13.51
N ASN A 264 -6.71 11.56 -14.04
CA ASN A 264 -5.37 12.10 -13.80
C ASN A 264 -5.19 13.50 -14.39
N LYS A 265 -5.76 13.80 -15.56
CA LYS A 265 -5.76 15.16 -16.14
C LYS A 265 -6.51 16.15 -15.25
N ILE A 266 -7.70 15.78 -14.76
CA ILE A 266 -8.49 16.59 -13.83
C ILE A 266 -7.68 16.88 -12.56
N ARG A 267 -7.10 15.86 -11.94
CA ARG A 267 -6.28 16.01 -10.74
C ARG A 267 -5.11 16.95 -10.93
N ARG A 268 -4.39 16.86 -12.06
CA ARG A 268 -3.28 17.78 -12.37
C ARG A 268 -3.72 19.21 -12.63
N ALA A 269 -4.92 19.40 -13.20
CA ALA A 269 -5.46 20.72 -13.51
C ALA A 269 -6.08 21.42 -12.29
N HIS A 270 -6.46 20.69 -11.24
CA HIS A 270 -7.20 21.20 -10.10
C HIS A 270 -6.47 20.93 -8.78
N PRO A 271 -5.76 21.92 -8.21
CA PRO A 271 -5.05 21.78 -6.94
C PRO A 271 -5.94 21.31 -5.78
N ALA A 272 -7.24 21.60 -5.82
CA ALA A 272 -8.21 21.11 -4.84
C ALA A 272 -8.24 19.59 -4.73
N ALA A 273 -7.93 18.85 -5.79
CA ALA A 273 -7.87 17.39 -5.77
C ALA A 273 -6.64 16.84 -5.05
N LEU A 274 -5.63 17.68 -4.77
CA LEU A 274 -4.34 17.31 -4.20
C LEU A 274 -4.15 17.75 -2.75
N SER A 275 -5.21 18.32 -2.12
CA SER A 275 -5.16 18.86 -0.77
C SER A 275 -6.15 18.19 0.16
N TYR A 276 -5.81 18.11 1.45
CA TYR A 276 -6.72 17.71 2.52
C TYR A 276 -7.51 18.91 3.06
N HIS A 277 -8.48 18.68 3.94
CA HIS A 277 -9.30 19.70 4.64
C HIS A 277 -10.18 20.57 3.74
N ASN A 278 -10.52 20.07 2.55
CA ASN A 278 -11.24 20.83 1.54
C ASN A 278 -12.37 20.02 0.86
N LEU A 279 -12.74 18.90 1.44
CA LEU A 279 -13.84 18.06 0.97
C LEU A 279 -15.10 18.31 1.79
N THR A 280 -16.23 18.54 1.09
CA THR A 280 -17.54 18.67 1.69
C THR A 280 -18.50 17.69 1.02
N VAL A 281 -19.15 16.85 1.80
CA VAL A 281 -20.23 16.00 1.32
C VAL A 281 -21.49 16.84 1.17
N LEU A 282 -22.16 16.67 0.04
CA LEU A 282 -23.39 17.41 -0.32
C LEU A 282 -24.61 16.50 -0.17
N PRO A 283 -25.73 17.00 0.38
CA PRO A 283 -26.92 16.18 0.57
C PRO A 283 -27.54 15.78 -0.78
N THR A 284 -27.97 14.54 -0.88
CA THR A 284 -28.74 14.02 -2.00
C THR A 284 -29.92 13.21 -1.48
N SER A 285 -31.04 13.23 -2.18
CA SER A 285 -32.26 12.50 -1.80
C SER A 285 -32.25 11.04 -2.25
N ASP A 286 -31.42 10.69 -3.24
CA ASP A 286 -31.34 9.33 -3.76
C ASP A 286 -30.29 8.53 -2.96
N PRO A 287 -30.63 7.34 -2.44
CA PRO A 287 -29.70 6.50 -1.67
C PRO A 287 -28.54 5.93 -2.51
N ASN A 288 -28.61 6.00 -3.83
CA ASN A 288 -27.56 5.52 -4.73
C ASN A 288 -26.66 6.63 -5.27
N ILE A 289 -26.93 7.90 -4.90
CA ILE A 289 -26.16 9.05 -5.37
C ILE A 289 -25.38 9.66 -4.21
N LEU A 290 -24.07 9.58 -4.28
CA LEU A 290 -23.14 10.32 -3.43
C LEU A 290 -22.69 11.59 -4.16
N ALA A 291 -22.80 12.75 -3.50
CA ALA A 291 -22.28 14.00 -4.00
C ALA A 291 -21.30 14.62 -3.00
N PHE A 292 -20.18 15.10 -3.49
CA PHE A 292 -19.22 15.87 -2.70
C PHE A 292 -18.49 16.90 -3.57
N ALA A 293 -17.98 17.93 -2.94
CA ALA A 293 -17.20 18.97 -3.57
C ALA A 293 -15.84 19.10 -2.90
N ARG A 294 -14.84 19.50 -3.68
CA ARG A 294 -13.55 19.99 -3.18
C ARG A 294 -13.35 21.44 -3.61
N HIS A 295 -12.76 22.23 -2.75
CA HIS A 295 -12.47 23.64 -3.03
C HIS A 295 -11.00 23.92 -2.78
N THR A 296 -10.45 24.88 -3.51
CA THR A 296 -9.12 25.41 -3.23
C THR A 296 -9.23 26.34 -2.03
N PRO A 297 -8.39 26.22 -0.99
CA PRO A 297 -8.30 27.26 0.02
C PRO A 297 -7.86 28.56 -0.66
N TYR A 298 -8.46 29.67 -0.24
CA TYR A 298 -8.17 31.00 -0.77
C TYR A 298 -6.74 31.43 -0.52
#